data_d438097e301f840ce91d2a4e37aa7820
#
_entry.id   d438097e301f840ce91d2a4e37aa7820
#
_cell.length_a   1.000
_cell.length_b   1.000
_cell.length_c   1.000
_cell.angle_alpha   90.00
_cell.angle_beta   90.00
_cell.angle_gamma   90.00
#
_symmetry.space_group_name_H-M   'P 1'
#
loop_
_entity.id
_entity.type
_entity.pdbx_description
1 polymer ?
#
loop_
_entity_poly.entity_id
_entity_poly.type
_entity_poly.pdbx_seq_one_letter_code
_entity_poly.pdbx_strand_id
1 'polypeptide(L)'
;MSMGNMAVVQSNSNRINYYWEVYCVMGDPSLIPYLGIPAQNSFEAPQTMFLGLGTLDVVADPYSYVAISMNNELHGVGLTDASGMLTLNFTPFTEPGTAQIVLTRSLRKPMIANVQVVPNSGPYVTVSPITVNDPNANGIAEAGETISLDLTFNNVGIQQASNLTATLSSTCEYVSILEATESLPDIPANGTTSQTDLFSVLIHNAIPDQTSVPFDITVSDGTNQWVTSRSITVNAPHLQFGNPILFDPDGDGFLEPGEDISISVDIVNNGHMPTDSGTLTLVVNHPEVSLSATSFTLPPMAVGVTIPINFTASLSPQVQNGEMIPLGLSISAGAQNINHCILLTIGVTGEGFESGDFSTYPWTNTSTVPWTIQS
;
A
#
# COMPACT_ATOMS: atom_id res chain seq x y z
N MET A 1 2.97 -35.99 22.11
CA MET A 1 2.09 -36.94 21.43
C MET A 1 2.74 -38.33 21.30
N SER A 2 3.87 -38.47 20.63
CA SER A 2 4.53 -39.79 20.46
C SER A 2 4.78 -40.55 21.77
N MET A 3 5.20 -39.85 22.85
CA MET A 3 5.40 -40.49 24.17
C MET A 3 4.09 -40.95 24.80
N GLY A 4 2.99 -40.22 24.57
CA GLY A 4 1.66 -40.68 25.03
C GLY A 4 1.20 -41.93 24.29
N ASN A 5 1.38 -42.00 22.98
CA ASN A 5 1.09 -43.18 22.19
C ASN A 5 1.98 -44.36 22.56
N MET A 6 3.28 -44.10 22.84
CA MET A 6 4.18 -45.15 23.36
C MET A 6 3.74 -45.69 24.72
N ALA A 7 3.25 -44.84 25.62
CA ALA A 7 2.71 -45.28 26.90
C ALA A 7 1.47 -46.21 26.72
N VAL A 8 0.61 -45.94 25.71
CA VAL A 8 -0.52 -46.81 25.36
C VAL A 8 -0.03 -48.16 24.85
N VAL A 9 1.05 -48.18 24.04
CA VAL A 9 1.67 -49.44 23.59
C VAL A 9 2.22 -50.23 24.78
N GLN A 10 2.94 -49.53 25.68
CA GLN A 10 3.51 -50.16 26.88
C GLN A 10 2.46 -50.71 27.85
N SER A 11 1.27 -50.12 27.87
CA SER A 11 0.15 -50.59 28.70
C SER A 11 -0.58 -51.82 28.16
N ASN A 12 -0.17 -52.36 27.00
CA ASN A 12 -0.86 -53.48 26.30
C ASN A 12 -2.35 -53.22 26.05
N SER A 13 -2.73 -51.99 25.81
CA SER A 13 -4.12 -51.62 25.52
C SER A 13 -4.62 -52.25 24.22
N ASN A 14 -5.85 -52.73 24.21
CA ASN A 14 -6.50 -53.18 22.98
C ASN A 14 -6.89 -52.04 22.02
N ARG A 15 -6.58 -50.79 22.37
CA ARG A 15 -6.87 -49.60 21.57
C ARG A 15 -5.60 -48.93 21.00
N ILE A 16 -4.50 -49.65 20.87
CA ILE A 16 -3.24 -49.11 20.36
C ILE A 16 -3.43 -48.45 19.01
N ASN A 17 -4.03 -49.15 18.03
CA ASN A 17 -4.26 -48.63 16.68
C ASN A 17 -5.14 -47.37 16.70
N TYR A 18 -6.21 -47.39 17.52
CA TYR A 18 -7.10 -46.22 17.67
C TYR A 18 -6.33 -44.97 18.09
N TYR A 19 -5.45 -45.06 19.09
CA TYR A 19 -4.68 -43.89 19.55
C TYR A 19 -3.66 -43.41 18.51
N TRP A 20 -3.09 -44.29 17.70
CA TRP A 20 -2.20 -43.90 16.61
C TRP A 20 -2.92 -43.27 15.42
N GLU A 21 -4.16 -43.64 15.18
CA GLU A 21 -4.97 -43.14 14.04
C GLU A 21 -5.71 -41.83 14.37
N VAL A 22 -6.15 -41.67 15.64
CA VAL A 22 -7.00 -40.52 16.04
C VAL A 22 -6.19 -39.28 16.41
N TYR A 23 -4.99 -39.43 16.95
CA TYR A 23 -4.18 -38.30 17.35
C TYR A 23 -3.24 -37.83 16.23
N CYS A 24 -3.60 -36.70 15.59
CA CYS A 24 -2.77 -36.01 14.63
C CYS A 24 -2.09 -34.82 15.29
N VAL A 25 -0.83 -34.55 14.95
CA VAL A 25 -0.16 -33.30 15.30
C VAL A 25 -0.67 -32.22 14.34
N MET A 26 -1.46 -31.29 14.85
CA MET A 26 -1.89 -30.13 14.07
C MET A 26 -0.92 -28.97 14.33
N GLY A 27 -0.35 -28.41 13.27
CA GLY A 27 0.61 -27.31 13.33
C GLY A 27 2.05 -27.77 13.02
N ASP A 28 3.00 -26.90 13.26
CA ASP A 28 4.42 -27.15 13.06
C ASP A 28 4.98 -28.03 14.19
N PRO A 29 5.44 -29.26 13.90
CA PRO A 29 5.97 -30.19 14.92
C PRO A 29 7.30 -29.72 15.54
N SER A 30 7.96 -28.70 14.96
CA SER A 30 9.19 -28.11 15.51
C SER A 30 8.91 -27.14 16.66
N LEU A 31 7.67 -26.68 16.82
CA LEU A 31 7.29 -25.78 17.90
C LEU A 31 7.27 -26.50 19.24
N ILE A 32 7.95 -25.93 20.23
CA ILE A 32 7.94 -26.40 21.61
C ILE A 32 6.86 -25.60 22.38
N PRO A 33 5.72 -26.22 22.75
CA PRO A 33 4.69 -25.52 23.51
C PRO A 33 5.15 -25.19 24.93
N TYR A 34 4.75 -24.04 25.43
CA TYR A 34 4.96 -23.70 26.84
C TYR A 34 4.00 -24.52 27.71
N LEU A 35 4.56 -25.26 28.67
CA LEU A 35 3.78 -26.04 29.64
C LEU A 35 3.48 -25.25 30.93
N GLY A 36 3.82 -23.96 30.95
CA GLY A 36 3.61 -23.04 32.05
C GLY A 36 4.03 -21.63 31.67
N ILE A 37 4.07 -20.70 32.59
CA ILE A 37 4.54 -19.34 32.36
C ILE A 37 6.07 -19.38 32.23
N PRO A 38 6.65 -19.08 31.03
CA PRO A 38 8.08 -19.13 30.83
C PRO A 38 8.77 -18.00 31.62
N ALA A 39 9.96 -18.28 32.12
CA ALA A 39 10.81 -17.25 32.71
C ALA A 39 11.32 -16.26 31.67
N GLN A 40 11.75 -15.09 32.08
CA GLN A 40 12.45 -14.14 31.20
C GLN A 40 13.88 -14.62 30.93
N ASN A 41 14.45 -14.14 29.82
CA ASN A 41 15.86 -14.32 29.50
C ASN A 41 16.72 -13.40 30.41
N SER A 42 17.96 -13.78 30.68
CA SER A 42 18.87 -13.07 31.60
C SER A 42 19.66 -11.91 30.98
N PHE A 43 19.23 -11.41 29.80
CA PHE A 43 19.92 -10.34 29.08
C PHE A 43 19.63 -8.95 29.66
N GLU A 44 20.68 -8.15 29.86
CA GLU A 44 20.60 -6.72 30.14
C GLU A 44 21.13 -5.95 28.90
N ALA A 45 20.23 -5.21 28.23
CA ALA A 45 20.58 -4.41 27.08
C ALA A 45 21.34 -3.14 27.48
N PRO A 46 22.34 -2.68 26.70
CA PRO A 46 22.93 -1.37 26.88
C PRO A 46 21.86 -0.29 26.62
N GLN A 47 21.93 0.82 27.35
CA GLN A 47 21.02 1.94 27.14
C GLN A 47 21.40 2.76 25.88
N THR A 48 22.69 2.81 25.54
CA THR A 48 23.24 3.56 24.42
C THR A 48 24.30 2.77 23.67
N MET A 49 24.39 3.00 22.39
CA MET A 49 25.47 2.53 21.49
C MET A 49 25.98 3.72 20.66
N PHE A 50 27.24 3.66 20.25
CA PHE A 50 27.80 4.72 19.39
C PHE A 50 27.70 4.36 17.91
N LEU A 51 27.51 5.39 17.08
CA LEU A 51 27.59 5.27 15.62
C LEU A 51 28.92 4.64 15.19
N GLY A 52 28.87 3.80 14.17
CA GLY A 52 30.05 3.13 13.61
C GLY A 52 30.49 1.88 14.38
N LEU A 53 29.86 1.53 15.50
CA LEU A 53 30.11 0.25 16.16
C LEU A 53 29.54 -0.89 15.30
N GLY A 54 30.38 -1.92 15.05
CA GLY A 54 30.00 -3.14 14.33
C GLY A 54 29.96 -4.39 15.20
N THR A 55 30.14 -4.25 16.52
CA THR A 55 30.13 -5.37 17.46
C THR A 55 29.39 -5.03 18.74
N LEU A 56 28.74 -6.03 19.32
CA LEU A 56 28.07 -5.95 20.63
C LEU A 56 28.31 -7.23 21.39
N ASP A 57 28.90 -7.11 22.60
CA ASP A 57 29.02 -8.25 23.50
C ASP A 57 27.70 -8.48 24.24
N VAL A 58 27.17 -9.69 24.11
CA VAL A 58 25.90 -10.13 24.67
C VAL A 58 26.15 -11.23 25.70
N VAL A 59 25.58 -11.06 26.87
CA VAL A 59 25.51 -12.12 27.90
C VAL A 59 24.02 -12.39 28.14
N ALA A 60 23.60 -13.62 27.89
CA ALA A 60 22.20 -14.02 27.98
C ALA A 60 22.11 -15.50 28.39
N ASP A 61 20.90 -16.05 28.46
CA ASP A 61 20.76 -17.50 28.62
C ASP A 61 21.43 -18.26 27.45
N PRO A 62 22.08 -19.42 27.74
CA PRO A 62 22.71 -20.23 26.68
C PRO A 62 21.76 -20.53 25.53
N TYR A 63 22.29 -20.50 24.30
CA TYR A 63 21.55 -20.79 23.06
C TYR A 63 20.35 -19.84 22.83
N SER A 64 20.51 -18.58 23.18
CA SER A 64 19.57 -17.51 22.84
C SER A 64 19.89 -16.95 21.47
N TYR A 65 18.88 -16.83 20.59
CA TYR A 65 18.97 -16.06 19.36
C TYR A 65 18.90 -14.58 19.67
N VAL A 66 19.83 -13.82 19.09
CA VAL A 66 19.93 -12.36 19.24
C VAL A 66 19.87 -11.73 17.86
N ALA A 67 19.00 -10.75 17.70
CA ALA A 67 18.91 -9.95 16.48
C ALA A 67 18.99 -8.47 16.84
N ILE A 68 19.69 -7.67 16.02
CA ILE A 68 19.74 -6.21 16.16
C ILE A 68 19.24 -5.58 14.85
N SER A 69 18.30 -4.63 14.97
CA SER A 69 17.65 -3.96 13.86
C SER A 69 17.44 -2.47 14.16
N MET A 70 17.33 -1.65 13.12
CA MET A 70 16.92 -0.24 13.18
C MET A 70 16.15 0.12 11.92
N ASN A 71 15.10 0.95 12.04
CA ASN A 71 14.26 1.39 10.91
C ASN A 71 13.69 0.22 10.07
N ASN A 72 13.30 -0.90 10.71
CA ASN A 72 12.85 -2.16 10.08
C ASN A 72 13.92 -2.87 9.23
N GLU A 73 15.19 -2.47 9.32
CA GLU A 73 16.30 -3.15 8.67
C GLU A 73 17.05 -4.01 9.69
N LEU A 74 17.35 -5.27 9.31
CA LEU A 74 18.12 -6.19 10.12
C LEU A 74 19.61 -5.93 9.92
N HIS A 75 20.33 -5.55 10.98
CA HIS A 75 21.76 -5.27 10.95
C HIS A 75 22.63 -6.48 11.30
N GLY A 76 22.15 -7.37 12.15
CA GLY A 76 22.90 -8.58 12.50
C GLY A 76 22.11 -9.57 13.34
N VAL A 77 22.54 -10.84 13.28
CA VAL A 77 21.99 -11.93 14.08
C VAL A 77 23.09 -12.82 14.62
N GLY A 78 22.84 -13.46 15.74
CA GLY A 78 23.76 -14.42 16.31
C GLY A 78 23.09 -15.36 17.31
N LEU A 79 23.84 -16.35 17.79
CA LEU A 79 23.40 -17.33 18.78
C LEU A 79 24.42 -17.34 19.92
N THR A 80 23.96 -17.19 21.15
CA THR A 80 24.83 -17.34 22.33
C THR A 80 25.31 -18.79 22.45
N ASP A 81 26.52 -18.94 22.93
CA ASP A 81 27.15 -20.25 23.16
C ASP A 81 26.58 -20.98 24.39
N ALA A 82 27.20 -22.12 24.75
CA ALA A 82 26.81 -22.91 25.91
C ALA A 82 27.04 -22.18 27.24
N SER A 83 27.86 -21.12 27.28
CA SER A 83 28.07 -20.26 28.45
C SER A 83 27.14 -19.04 28.48
N GLY A 84 26.35 -18.82 27.41
CA GLY A 84 25.47 -17.69 27.24
C GLY A 84 26.16 -16.45 26.68
N MET A 85 27.37 -16.58 26.13
CA MET A 85 28.14 -15.46 25.58
C MET A 85 28.03 -15.40 24.04
N LEU A 86 28.04 -14.18 23.51
CA LEU A 86 28.08 -13.90 22.06
C LEU A 86 28.72 -12.54 21.85
N THR A 87 29.74 -12.47 20.99
CA THR A 87 30.13 -11.22 20.35
C THR A 87 29.35 -11.12 19.03
N LEU A 88 28.24 -10.38 19.04
CA LEU A 88 27.40 -10.16 17.87
C LEU A 88 28.10 -9.20 16.91
N ASN A 89 28.42 -9.68 15.70
CA ASN A 89 28.89 -8.85 14.61
C ASN A 89 27.68 -8.38 13.79
N PHE A 90 27.62 -7.08 13.47
CA PHE A 90 26.52 -6.50 12.71
C PHE A 90 26.99 -5.35 11.82
N THR A 91 26.20 -5.02 10.81
CA THR A 91 26.45 -3.83 9.97
C THR A 91 26.35 -2.58 10.84
N PRO A 92 27.39 -1.74 10.90
CA PRO A 92 27.38 -0.53 11.73
C PRO A 92 26.23 0.41 11.38
N PHE A 93 25.65 1.03 12.39
CA PHE A 93 24.69 2.11 12.18
C PHE A 93 25.41 3.35 11.67
N THR A 94 24.84 3.97 10.63
CA THR A 94 25.35 5.19 9.98
C THR A 94 24.63 6.44 10.44
N GLU A 95 23.45 6.29 11.06
CA GLU A 95 22.59 7.36 11.54
C GLU A 95 22.20 7.14 12.98
N PRO A 96 22.02 8.20 13.79
CA PRO A 96 21.50 8.07 15.15
C PRO A 96 20.02 7.72 15.12
N GLY A 97 19.57 7.01 16.14
CA GLY A 97 18.19 6.59 16.24
C GLY A 97 17.98 5.58 17.35
N THR A 98 16.88 4.87 17.30
CA THR A 98 16.58 3.80 18.24
C THR A 98 16.75 2.45 17.56
N ALA A 99 17.79 1.72 17.93
CA ALA A 99 17.96 0.33 17.54
C ALA A 99 17.13 -0.57 18.47
N GLN A 100 16.69 -1.69 17.94
CA GLN A 100 15.96 -2.70 18.68
C GLN A 100 16.78 -3.99 18.75
N ILE A 101 16.99 -4.51 19.96
CA ILE A 101 17.60 -5.81 20.19
C ILE A 101 16.50 -6.78 20.60
N VAL A 102 16.35 -7.85 19.86
CA VAL A 102 15.37 -8.91 20.13
C VAL A 102 16.11 -10.19 20.49
N LEU A 103 15.74 -10.76 21.64
CA LEU A 103 16.23 -12.07 22.08
C LEU A 103 15.09 -13.07 22.13
N THR A 104 15.34 -14.25 21.57
CA THR A 104 14.42 -15.38 21.66
C THR A 104 15.16 -16.66 22.05
N ARG A 105 14.49 -17.51 22.81
CA ARG A 105 14.96 -18.84 23.18
C ARG A 105 13.78 -19.74 23.47
N SER A 106 13.90 -21.03 23.18
CA SER A 106 12.91 -22.02 23.59
C SER A 106 12.70 -21.98 25.09
N LEU A 107 11.45 -22.02 25.54
CA LEU A 107 11.03 -22.00 26.94
C LEU A 107 11.43 -20.71 27.71
N ARG A 108 11.63 -19.61 27.01
CA ARG A 108 11.81 -18.27 27.58
C ARG A 108 10.84 -17.27 26.91
N LYS A 109 10.47 -16.24 27.65
CA LYS A 109 9.75 -15.10 27.08
C LYS A 109 10.66 -14.38 26.09
N PRO A 110 10.18 -14.02 24.89
CA PRO A 110 10.89 -13.09 24.01
C PRO A 110 11.18 -11.79 24.75
N MET A 111 12.36 -11.24 24.54
CA MET A 111 12.76 -9.95 25.10
C MET A 111 13.00 -8.98 23.94
N ILE A 112 12.51 -7.76 24.09
CA ILE A 112 12.72 -6.67 23.16
C ILE A 112 13.26 -5.49 23.97
N ALA A 113 14.43 -4.99 23.59
CA ALA A 113 15.08 -3.85 24.22
C ALA A 113 15.37 -2.76 23.18
N ASN A 114 15.03 -1.52 23.51
CA ASN A 114 15.36 -0.37 22.70
C ASN A 114 16.69 0.24 23.19
N VAL A 115 17.60 0.54 22.26
CA VAL A 115 18.93 1.08 22.52
C VAL A 115 19.10 2.36 21.72
N GLN A 116 19.52 3.45 22.37
CA GLN A 116 19.77 4.70 21.69
C GLN A 116 21.11 4.67 20.98
N VAL A 117 21.11 4.84 19.67
CA VAL A 117 22.33 5.02 18.86
C VAL A 117 22.64 6.50 18.77
N VAL A 118 23.81 6.90 19.29
CA VAL A 118 24.21 8.30 19.40
C VAL A 118 25.58 8.56 18.76
N PRO A 119 25.85 9.77 18.25
CA PRO A 119 27.17 10.10 17.75
C PRO A 119 28.21 10.14 18.87
N ASN A 120 29.44 9.83 18.55
CA ASN A 120 30.55 9.76 19.48
C ASN A 120 31.34 11.08 19.64
N SER A 121 31.05 12.09 18.78
CA SER A 121 31.71 13.40 18.81
C SER A 121 30.89 14.44 18.05
N GLY A 122 31.08 15.73 18.40
CA GLY A 122 30.49 16.89 17.68
C GLY A 122 28.98 17.06 17.86
N PRO A 123 28.40 18.03 17.12
CA PRO A 123 26.96 18.13 16.93
C PRO A 123 26.45 17.08 15.96
N TYR A 124 25.18 16.71 16.08
CA TYR A 124 24.47 15.85 15.13
C TYR A 124 23.00 16.21 15.12
N VAL A 125 22.53 16.78 14.02
CA VAL A 125 21.17 17.29 13.91
C VAL A 125 20.29 16.30 13.14
N THR A 126 19.17 15.92 13.76
CA THR A 126 18.10 15.11 13.14
C THR A 126 16.81 15.90 13.08
N VAL A 127 15.88 15.48 12.22
CA VAL A 127 14.59 16.15 12.05
C VAL A 127 13.47 15.19 12.47
N SER A 128 12.55 15.67 13.28
CA SER A 128 11.32 14.97 13.67
C SER A 128 10.39 14.75 12.48
N PRO A 129 9.31 13.96 12.59
CA PRO A 129 8.28 13.89 11.56
C PRO A 129 7.78 15.28 11.16
N ILE A 130 7.48 15.46 9.89
CA ILE A 130 6.92 16.71 9.34
C ILE A 130 5.50 16.90 9.85
N THR A 131 5.17 18.14 10.24
CA THR A 131 3.77 18.56 10.44
C THR A 131 3.39 19.47 9.27
N VAL A 132 2.28 19.16 8.62
CA VAL A 132 1.74 19.94 7.50
C VAL A 132 0.87 21.07 8.06
N ASN A 133 1.14 22.27 7.55
CA ASN A 133 0.26 23.44 7.74
C ASN A 133 -0.30 23.82 6.37
N ASP A 134 -1.62 23.71 6.21
CA ASP A 134 -2.35 23.83 4.96
C ASP A 134 -3.40 24.95 5.00
N PRO A 135 -3.86 25.47 3.85
CA PRO A 135 -4.77 26.61 3.80
C PRO A 135 -6.13 26.40 4.46
N ASN A 136 -6.62 25.16 4.49
CA ASN A 136 -7.90 24.81 5.09
C ASN A 136 -7.79 24.38 6.57
N ALA A 137 -6.56 24.28 7.09
CA ALA A 137 -6.21 23.93 8.47
C ALA A 137 -6.73 22.56 8.94
N ASN A 138 -6.81 21.59 8.03
CA ASN A 138 -7.17 20.22 8.36
C ASN A 138 -5.96 19.33 8.71
N GLY A 139 -4.74 19.81 8.46
CA GLY A 139 -3.47 19.10 8.71
C GLY A 139 -3.19 18.01 7.69
N ILE A 140 -3.86 18.00 6.54
CA ILE A 140 -3.75 17.02 5.48
C ILE A 140 -3.25 17.74 4.23
N ALA A 141 -2.23 17.17 3.58
CA ALA A 141 -1.77 17.67 2.30
C ALA A 141 -2.72 17.19 1.18
N GLU A 142 -3.22 18.12 0.38
CA GLU A 142 -4.21 17.85 -0.67
C GLU A 142 -3.73 18.35 -2.05
N ALA A 143 -4.22 17.72 -3.11
CA ALA A 143 -3.89 18.10 -4.48
C ALA A 143 -4.27 19.56 -4.77
N GLY A 144 -3.35 20.32 -5.35
CA GLY A 144 -3.54 21.73 -5.71
C GLY A 144 -3.24 22.73 -4.60
N GLU A 145 -2.92 22.29 -3.39
CA GLU A 145 -2.60 23.18 -2.28
C GLU A 145 -1.15 23.69 -2.31
N THR A 146 -0.97 24.86 -1.74
CA THR A 146 0.36 25.32 -1.30
C THR A 146 0.38 25.14 0.22
N ILE A 147 1.21 24.22 0.67
CA ILE A 147 1.36 23.90 2.10
C ILE A 147 2.67 24.49 2.64
N SER A 148 2.72 24.72 3.93
CA SER A 148 3.96 24.95 4.65
C SER A 148 4.28 23.78 5.58
N LEU A 149 5.59 23.62 5.87
CA LEU A 149 6.09 22.51 6.66
C LEU A 149 6.64 23.03 7.98
N ASP A 150 6.05 22.52 9.09
CA ASP A 150 6.56 22.74 10.43
C ASP A 150 7.54 21.63 10.78
N LEU A 151 8.74 22.00 11.21
CA LEU A 151 9.82 21.08 11.49
C LEU A 151 10.42 21.30 12.88
N THR A 152 10.73 20.19 13.55
CA THR A 152 11.49 20.20 14.80
C THR A 152 12.85 19.54 14.59
N PHE A 153 13.90 20.30 14.87
CA PHE A 153 15.30 19.88 14.76
C PHE A 153 15.82 19.48 16.13
N ASN A 154 16.49 18.33 16.21
CA ASN A 154 17.02 17.78 17.45
C ASN A 154 18.53 17.59 17.31
N ASN A 155 19.32 18.29 18.09
CA ASN A 155 20.75 18.03 18.18
C ASN A 155 20.99 16.88 19.18
N VAL A 156 21.13 15.66 18.70
CA VAL A 156 21.45 14.48 19.52
C VAL A 156 22.95 14.30 19.73
N GLY A 157 23.76 15.26 19.26
CA GLY A 157 25.20 15.33 19.49
C GLY A 157 25.56 15.89 20.84
N ILE A 158 26.84 15.76 21.21
CA ILE A 158 27.39 16.17 22.50
C ILE A 158 27.94 17.60 22.50
N GLN A 159 27.88 18.31 21.38
CA GLN A 159 28.29 19.71 21.24
C GLN A 159 27.16 20.53 20.62
N GLN A 160 27.17 21.85 20.87
CA GLN A 160 26.24 22.78 20.27
C GLN A 160 26.41 22.79 18.75
N ALA A 161 25.30 22.81 18.01
CA ALA A 161 25.24 23.05 16.58
C ALA A 161 24.94 24.54 16.33
N SER A 162 25.78 25.22 15.57
CA SER A 162 25.70 26.67 15.31
C SER A 162 25.87 26.99 13.84
N ASN A 163 25.40 28.16 13.42
CA ASN A 163 25.44 28.64 12.03
C ASN A 163 24.71 27.69 11.07
N LEU A 164 23.56 27.20 11.48
CA LEU A 164 22.83 26.17 10.78
C LEU A 164 22.00 26.74 9.62
N THR A 165 22.04 26.01 8.52
CA THR A 165 21.15 26.21 7.37
C THR A 165 20.44 24.90 7.06
N ALA A 166 19.12 24.94 6.92
CA ALA A 166 18.29 23.82 6.48
C ALA A 166 17.92 24.00 5.01
N THR A 167 18.01 22.92 4.23
CA THR A 167 17.61 22.88 2.81
C THR A 167 16.69 21.71 2.58
N LEU A 168 15.55 21.98 1.91
CA LEU A 168 14.56 20.99 1.51
C LEU A 168 14.77 20.59 0.05
N SER A 169 14.70 19.29 -0.24
CA SER A 169 14.64 18.77 -1.61
C SER A 169 13.65 17.61 -1.72
N SER A 170 13.13 17.37 -2.93
CA SER A 170 12.25 16.25 -3.23
C SER A 170 12.52 15.72 -4.64
N THR A 171 12.37 14.42 -4.84
CA THR A 171 12.44 13.78 -6.15
C THR A 171 11.06 13.57 -6.78
N CYS A 172 9.99 13.97 -6.09
CA CYS A 172 8.62 13.81 -6.58
C CYS A 172 8.31 14.85 -7.67
N GLU A 173 7.89 14.40 -8.84
CA GLU A 173 7.53 15.28 -9.99
C GLU A 173 6.24 16.09 -9.75
N TYR A 174 5.43 15.70 -8.77
CA TYR A 174 4.14 16.33 -8.48
C TYR A 174 4.24 17.44 -7.42
N VAL A 175 5.43 17.83 -7.00
CA VAL A 175 5.61 18.95 -6.08
C VAL A 175 6.62 19.96 -6.59
N SER A 176 6.41 21.23 -6.24
CA SER A 176 7.34 22.31 -6.49
C SER A 176 7.69 22.99 -5.17
N ILE A 177 8.95 22.95 -4.77
CA ILE A 177 9.42 23.64 -3.57
C ILE A 177 9.56 25.12 -3.89
N LEU A 178 8.80 25.96 -3.21
CA LEU A 178 8.78 27.42 -3.42
C LEU A 178 9.82 28.12 -2.55
N GLU A 179 9.99 27.64 -1.33
CA GLU A 179 11.02 28.09 -0.37
C GLU A 179 11.81 26.87 0.07
N ALA A 180 13.07 26.81 -0.34
CA ALA A 180 13.90 25.60 -0.23
C ALA A 180 15.00 25.70 0.82
N THR A 181 15.34 26.92 1.31
CA THR A 181 16.53 27.11 2.18
C THR A 181 16.26 28.17 3.23
N GLU A 182 16.49 27.79 4.49
CA GLU A 182 16.25 28.64 5.65
C GLU A 182 17.38 28.54 6.69
N SER A 183 17.60 29.63 7.42
CA SER A 183 18.56 29.68 8.51
C SER A 183 17.90 29.21 9.81
N LEU A 184 18.62 28.40 10.60
CA LEU A 184 18.12 27.89 11.88
C LEU A 184 18.90 28.58 13.03
N PRO A 185 18.25 28.72 14.20
CA PRO A 185 18.96 29.12 15.41
C PRO A 185 19.95 28.05 15.88
N ASP A 186 20.89 28.44 16.71
CA ASP A 186 21.82 27.52 17.39
C ASP A 186 21.04 26.50 18.23
N ILE A 187 21.45 25.23 18.18
CA ILE A 187 20.83 24.14 18.94
C ILE A 187 21.84 23.61 19.96
N PRO A 188 21.60 23.76 21.26
CA PRO A 188 22.47 23.21 22.29
C PRO A 188 22.64 21.70 22.16
N ALA A 189 23.72 21.15 22.73
CA ALA A 189 23.89 19.70 22.86
C ALA A 189 22.67 19.08 23.57
N ASN A 190 22.14 17.99 22.99
CA ASN A 190 20.89 17.34 23.43
C ASN A 190 19.67 18.29 23.48
N GLY A 191 19.70 19.40 22.74
CA GLY A 191 18.64 20.38 22.65
C GLY A 191 17.77 20.22 21.40
N THR A 192 16.67 20.97 21.37
CA THR A 192 15.71 20.99 20.27
C THR A 192 15.33 22.42 19.88
N THR A 193 14.95 22.63 18.61
CA THR A 193 14.32 23.85 18.14
C THR A 193 13.20 23.52 17.16
N SER A 194 12.07 24.20 17.28
CA SER A 194 10.94 24.04 16.36
C SER A 194 10.79 25.30 15.53
N GLN A 195 10.54 25.12 14.24
CA GLN A 195 10.30 26.19 13.27
C GLN A 195 8.96 25.93 12.61
N THR A 196 8.10 26.94 12.58
CA THR A 196 6.81 26.90 11.90
C THR A 196 6.93 27.53 10.53
N ASP A 197 6.15 27.04 9.56
CA ASP A 197 6.13 27.55 8.18
C ASP A 197 7.52 27.66 7.53
N LEU A 198 8.41 26.72 7.85
CA LEU A 198 9.83 26.81 7.48
C LEU A 198 10.03 26.70 5.99
N PHE A 199 9.31 25.79 5.33
CA PHE A 199 9.39 25.57 3.89
C PHE A 199 8.01 25.64 3.26
N SER A 200 7.93 26.16 2.03
CA SER A 200 6.70 26.25 1.26
C SER A 200 6.76 25.32 0.05
N VAL A 201 5.71 24.52 -0.13
CA VAL A 201 5.62 23.50 -1.18
C VAL A 201 4.27 23.59 -1.89
N LEU A 202 4.29 23.72 -3.22
CA LEU A 202 3.11 23.60 -4.07
C LEU A 202 2.92 22.14 -4.46
N ILE A 203 1.76 21.59 -4.19
CA ILE A 203 1.31 20.26 -4.63
C ILE A 203 0.55 20.41 -5.95
N HIS A 204 0.94 19.67 -6.99
CA HIS A 204 0.28 19.75 -8.28
C HIS A 204 -1.08 19.04 -8.26
N ASN A 205 -2.07 19.61 -8.97
CA ASN A 205 -3.42 19.03 -9.08
C ASN A 205 -3.44 17.62 -9.70
N ALA A 206 -2.40 17.26 -10.48
CA ALA A 206 -2.32 15.98 -11.18
C ALA A 206 -1.69 14.86 -10.33
N ILE A 207 -1.38 15.12 -9.06
CA ILE A 207 -0.82 14.10 -8.17
C ILE A 207 -1.82 12.94 -7.99
N PRO A 208 -1.40 11.68 -8.13
CA PRO A 208 -2.27 10.55 -7.82
C PRO A 208 -2.64 10.50 -6.34
N ASP A 209 -3.85 10.02 -6.06
CA ASP A 209 -4.32 9.86 -4.69
C ASP A 209 -3.42 8.94 -3.86
N GLN A 210 -3.24 9.25 -2.57
CA GLN A 210 -2.39 8.54 -1.61
C GLN A 210 -0.91 8.46 -2.03
N THR A 211 -0.44 9.42 -2.84
CA THR A 211 0.98 9.49 -3.18
C THR A 211 1.81 9.86 -1.96
N SER A 212 2.82 9.06 -1.67
CA SER A 212 3.85 9.37 -0.67
C SER A 212 4.91 10.27 -1.30
N VAL A 213 4.99 11.51 -0.83
CA VAL A 213 5.96 12.51 -1.31
C VAL A 213 7.17 12.51 -0.39
N PRO A 214 8.35 12.06 -0.86
CA PRO A 214 9.58 12.06 -0.08
C PRO A 214 10.21 13.46 -0.07
N PHE A 215 10.74 13.85 1.06
CA PHE A 215 11.55 15.03 1.26
C PHE A 215 12.87 14.67 1.92
N ASP A 216 13.97 15.17 1.40
CA ASP A 216 15.27 15.17 2.06
C ASP A 216 15.52 16.56 2.66
N ILE A 217 15.65 16.59 3.98
CA ILE A 217 15.97 17.79 4.75
C ILE A 217 17.47 17.72 5.08
N THR A 218 18.26 18.56 4.46
CA THR A 218 19.70 18.69 4.70
C THR A 218 19.95 19.84 5.64
N VAL A 219 20.54 19.57 6.81
CA VAL A 219 21.01 20.60 7.75
C VAL A 219 22.53 20.68 7.65
N SER A 220 23.08 21.88 7.54
CA SER A 220 24.54 22.13 7.45
C SER A 220 24.98 23.24 8.42
N ASP A 221 26.16 23.04 9.04
CA ASP A 221 26.87 24.08 9.80
C ASP A 221 28.02 24.72 9.01
N GLY A 222 28.08 24.43 7.68
CA GLY A 222 29.16 24.87 6.80
C GLY A 222 30.37 23.93 6.75
N THR A 223 30.47 22.97 7.71
CA THR A 223 31.54 21.97 7.79
C THR A 223 30.95 20.55 7.70
N ASN A 224 29.89 20.33 8.46
CA ASN A 224 29.17 19.07 8.52
C ASN A 224 27.82 19.20 7.83
N GLN A 225 27.28 18.06 7.35
CA GLN A 225 25.94 17.95 6.82
C GLN A 225 25.25 16.74 7.39
N TRP A 226 24.00 16.92 7.76
CA TRP A 226 23.11 15.87 8.25
C TRP A 226 21.86 15.85 7.39
N VAL A 227 21.57 14.70 6.78
CA VAL A 227 20.39 14.51 5.92
C VAL A 227 19.38 13.64 6.67
N THR A 228 18.15 14.08 6.68
CA THR A 228 17.03 13.31 7.23
C THR A 228 15.94 13.20 6.17
N SER A 229 15.61 11.99 5.76
CA SER A 229 14.52 11.75 4.82
C SER A 229 13.19 11.62 5.60
N ARG A 230 12.15 12.29 5.10
CA ARG A 230 10.78 12.24 5.62
C ARG A 230 9.82 12.21 4.45
N SER A 231 8.60 11.74 4.69
CA SER A 231 7.55 11.77 3.67
C SER A 231 6.23 12.25 4.25
N ILE A 232 5.41 12.83 3.39
CA ILE A 232 4.00 13.11 3.65
C ILE A 232 3.15 12.33 2.67
N THR A 233 1.92 12.00 3.04
CA THR A 233 0.94 11.39 2.13
C THR A 233 0.00 12.48 1.65
N VAL A 234 -0.26 12.52 0.34
CA VAL A 234 -1.12 13.51 -0.29
C VAL A 234 -2.44 12.88 -0.69
N ASN A 235 -3.54 13.52 -0.31
CA ASN A 235 -4.88 13.17 -0.73
C ASN A 235 -5.21 13.84 -2.07
N ALA A 236 -5.89 13.09 -2.95
CA ALA A 236 -6.38 13.59 -4.23
C ALA A 236 -7.72 12.92 -4.58
N PRO A 237 -8.48 13.45 -5.55
CA PRO A 237 -9.61 12.73 -6.11
C PRO A 237 -9.13 11.51 -6.90
N HIS A 238 -9.93 10.44 -6.91
CA HIS A 238 -9.69 9.28 -7.75
C HIS A 238 -11.02 8.77 -8.34
N LEU A 239 -11.32 9.21 -9.55
CA LEU A 239 -12.50 8.77 -10.27
C LEU A 239 -12.28 7.40 -10.91
N GLN A 240 -13.31 6.56 -10.86
CA GLN A 240 -13.32 5.24 -11.46
C GLN A 240 -14.68 4.93 -12.07
N PHE A 241 -14.68 4.23 -13.21
CA PHE A 241 -15.89 3.63 -13.77
C PHE A 241 -16.19 2.29 -13.06
N GLY A 242 -17.45 2.09 -12.70
CA GLY A 242 -17.98 0.78 -12.33
C GLY A 242 -18.18 -0.11 -13.56
N ASN A 243 -18.56 -1.36 -13.33
CA ASN A 243 -18.91 -2.27 -14.41
C ASN A 243 -20.19 -1.79 -15.09
N PRO A 244 -20.22 -1.66 -16.41
CA PRO A 244 -21.44 -1.31 -17.14
C PRO A 244 -22.47 -2.43 -17.05
N ILE A 245 -23.74 -2.06 -16.93
CA ILE A 245 -24.88 -2.96 -17.00
C ILE A 245 -25.63 -2.63 -18.29
N LEU A 246 -25.76 -3.61 -19.16
CA LEU A 246 -26.53 -3.53 -20.39
C LEU A 246 -27.87 -4.24 -20.16
N PHE A 247 -28.96 -3.54 -20.44
CA PHE A 247 -30.31 -4.10 -20.37
C PHE A 247 -30.77 -4.43 -21.78
N ASP A 248 -30.90 -5.68 -22.05
CA ASP A 248 -31.47 -6.28 -23.21
C ASP A 248 -33.00 -6.12 -23.15
N PRO A 249 -33.67 -5.55 -24.20
CA PRO A 249 -35.10 -5.23 -24.15
C PRO A 249 -36.03 -6.43 -24.10
N ASP A 250 -35.69 -7.53 -24.74
CA ASP A 250 -36.52 -8.72 -24.83
C ASP A 250 -36.11 -9.80 -23.82
N GLY A 251 -34.91 -9.68 -23.23
CA GLY A 251 -34.45 -10.48 -22.10
C GLY A 251 -33.86 -11.84 -22.49
N ASP A 252 -33.48 -12.00 -23.77
CA ASP A 252 -32.88 -13.24 -24.25
C ASP A 252 -31.35 -13.32 -23.99
N GLY A 253 -30.73 -12.20 -23.56
CA GLY A 253 -29.32 -12.08 -23.18
C GLY A 253 -28.39 -11.72 -24.32
N PHE A 254 -28.93 -11.34 -25.50
CA PHE A 254 -28.17 -10.93 -26.67
C PHE A 254 -28.55 -9.51 -27.08
N LEU A 255 -27.65 -8.80 -27.72
CA LEU A 255 -27.89 -7.50 -28.33
C LEU A 255 -28.12 -7.70 -29.83
N GLU A 256 -29.27 -7.29 -30.33
CA GLU A 256 -29.67 -7.60 -31.70
C GLU A 256 -29.83 -6.36 -32.60
N PRO A 257 -29.70 -6.52 -33.92
CA PRO A 257 -29.97 -5.43 -34.85
C PRO A 257 -31.40 -4.89 -34.71
N GLY A 258 -31.54 -3.57 -34.54
CA GLY A 258 -32.85 -2.89 -34.41
C GLY A 258 -33.27 -2.64 -32.96
N GLU A 259 -32.47 -2.99 -31.96
CA GLU A 259 -32.78 -2.81 -30.55
C GLU A 259 -32.32 -1.45 -29.98
N ASP A 260 -33.00 -1.04 -28.93
CA ASP A 260 -32.68 0.09 -28.07
C ASP A 260 -32.13 -0.41 -26.72
N ILE A 261 -30.83 -0.46 -26.58
CA ILE A 261 -30.14 -1.01 -25.39
C ILE A 261 -30.02 0.08 -24.32
N SER A 262 -30.57 -0.15 -23.16
CA SER A 262 -30.36 0.73 -22.01
C SER A 262 -29.05 0.36 -21.31
N ILE A 263 -28.15 1.33 -21.14
CA ILE A 263 -26.83 1.17 -20.54
C ILE A 263 -26.77 2.00 -19.26
N SER A 264 -26.38 1.35 -18.18
CA SER A 264 -26.10 2.00 -16.91
C SER A 264 -24.64 1.81 -16.55
N VAL A 265 -23.92 2.87 -16.21
CA VAL A 265 -22.54 2.82 -15.71
C VAL A 265 -22.40 3.76 -14.53
N ASP A 266 -21.85 3.23 -13.44
CA ASP A 266 -21.57 4.01 -12.26
C ASP A 266 -20.23 4.75 -12.40
N ILE A 267 -20.16 5.98 -11.91
CA ILE A 267 -18.94 6.73 -11.70
C ILE A 267 -18.78 6.92 -10.21
N VAL A 268 -17.64 6.52 -9.66
CA VAL A 268 -17.37 6.60 -8.23
C VAL A 268 -16.11 7.40 -7.96
N ASN A 269 -16.11 8.24 -6.92
CA ASN A 269 -14.90 8.85 -6.38
C ASN A 269 -14.36 7.99 -5.23
N ASN A 270 -13.37 7.15 -5.54
CA ASN A 270 -12.65 6.29 -4.58
C ASN A 270 -11.42 6.97 -3.96
N GLY A 271 -11.20 8.25 -4.27
CA GLY A 271 -10.11 9.04 -3.72
C GLY A 271 -10.38 9.53 -2.30
N HIS A 272 -9.44 10.33 -1.78
CA HIS A 272 -9.49 10.91 -0.43
C HIS A 272 -9.80 12.41 -0.44
N MET A 273 -10.10 12.98 -1.59
CA MET A 273 -10.49 14.38 -1.79
C MET A 273 -11.73 14.46 -2.70
N PRO A 274 -12.63 15.45 -2.53
CA PRO A 274 -13.72 15.69 -3.48
C PRO A 274 -13.19 16.03 -4.87
N THR A 275 -13.95 15.70 -5.92
CA THR A 275 -13.63 16.13 -7.28
C THR A 275 -14.15 17.54 -7.55
N ASP A 276 -13.55 18.19 -8.57
CA ASP A 276 -14.22 19.31 -9.23
C ASP A 276 -15.45 18.82 -10.03
N SER A 277 -16.28 19.80 -10.50
CA SER A 277 -17.28 19.52 -11.53
C SER A 277 -16.60 19.09 -12.82
N GLY A 278 -17.25 18.22 -13.57
CA GLY A 278 -16.67 17.68 -14.81
C GLY A 278 -17.71 17.38 -15.88
N THR A 279 -17.24 16.75 -16.94
CA THR A 279 -18.06 16.29 -18.05
C THR A 279 -17.69 14.87 -18.39
N LEU A 280 -18.68 14.00 -18.51
CA LEU A 280 -18.55 12.71 -19.19
C LEU A 280 -18.94 12.91 -20.65
N THR A 281 -18.12 12.45 -21.56
CA THR A 281 -18.37 12.40 -23.00
C THR A 281 -18.47 10.97 -23.47
N LEU A 282 -19.48 10.67 -24.27
CA LEU A 282 -19.69 9.37 -24.91
C LEU A 282 -19.39 9.48 -26.40
N VAL A 283 -18.67 8.52 -26.96
CA VAL A 283 -18.32 8.48 -28.39
C VAL A 283 -18.53 7.06 -28.92
N VAL A 284 -19.32 6.95 -29.97
CA VAL A 284 -19.43 5.74 -30.79
C VAL A 284 -19.13 6.11 -32.26
N ASN A 285 -18.16 5.42 -32.84
CA ASN A 285 -17.74 5.66 -34.25
C ASN A 285 -18.32 4.56 -35.17
N HIS A 286 -19.64 4.39 -35.13
CA HIS A 286 -20.34 3.44 -35.96
C HIS A 286 -21.58 4.10 -36.58
N PRO A 287 -21.75 4.08 -37.94
CA PRO A 287 -22.85 4.79 -38.61
C PRO A 287 -24.23 4.26 -38.22
N GLU A 288 -24.30 2.98 -37.86
CA GLU A 288 -25.55 2.28 -37.57
C GLU A 288 -25.88 2.27 -36.05
N VAL A 289 -25.14 3.04 -35.21
CA VAL A 289 -25.39 3.16 -33.78
C VAL A 289 -25.53 4.62 -33.40
N SER A 290 -26.62 4.95 -32.69
CA SER A 290 -26.84 6.28 -32.16
C SER A 290 -27.04 6.24 -30.65
N LEU A 291 -26.63 7.33 -29.95
CA LEU A 291 -26.74 7.46 -28.51
C LEU A 291 -27.84 8.48 -28.18
N SER A 292 -28.63 8.21 -27.14
CA SER A 292 -29.66 9.16 -26.62
C SER A 292 -29.03 10.45 -26.05
N ALA A 293 -27.78 10.40 -25.61
CA ALA A 293 -26.98 11.54 -25.19
C ALA A 293 -25.49 11.24 -25.45
N THR A 294 -24.73 12.28 -25.76
CA THR A 294 -23.28 12.20 -25.99
C THR A 294 -22.47 12.89 -24.90
N SER A 295 -23.14 13.54 -23.93
CA SER A 295 -22.46 14.26 -22.85
C SER A 295 -23.35 14.36 -21.62
N PHE A 296 -22.71 14.25 -20.44
CA PHE A 296 -23.34 14.45 -19.13
C PHE A 296 -22.48 15.37 -18.27
N THR A 297 -23.11 16.31 -17.59
CA THR A 297 -22.44 17.15 -16.57
C THR A 297 -22.32 16.37 -15.28
N LEU A 298 -21.12 16.30 -14.72
CA LEU A 298 -20.85 15.71 -13.43
C LEU A 298 -20.73 16.83 -12.37
N PRO A 299 -21.54 16.83 -11.31
CA PRO A 299 -21.32 17.73 -10.20
C PRO A 299 -20.04 17.35 -9.44
N PRO A 300 -19.50 18.21 -8.55
CA PRO A 300 -18.47 17.81 -7.62
C PRO A 300 -18.91 16.58 -6.83
N MET A 301 -18.03 15.58 -6.77
CA MET A 301 -18.32 14.31 -6.10
C MET A 301 -17.52 14.22 -4.81
N ALA A 302 -18.20 14.17 -3.66
CA ALA A 302 -17.54 13.89 -2.40
C ALA A 302 -16.92 12.50 -2.39
N VAL A 303 -16.01 12.26 -1.45
CA VAL A 303 -15.35 10.95 -1.24
C VAL A 303 -16.41 9.85 -1.04
N GLY A 304 -16.27 8.74 -1.78
CA GLY A 304 -17.17 7.58 -1.72
C GLY A 304 -18.53 7.78 -2.43
N VAL A 305 -18.78 8.94 -3.03
CA VAL A 305 -20.03 9.18 -3.78
C VAL A 305 -19.98 8.44 -5.11
N THR A 306 -21.12 7.80 -5.44
CA THR A 306 -21.38 7.14 -6.73
C THR A 306 -22.49 7.86 -7.47
N ILE A 307 -22.28 8.13 -8.76
CA ILE A 307 -23.27 8.72 -9.67
C ILE A 307 -23.57 7.70 -10.79
N PRO A 308 -24.80 7.17 -10.88
CA PRO A 308 -25.21 6.34 -12.00
C PRO A 308 -25.47 7.19 -13.23
N ILE A 309 -24.91 6.82 -14.35
CA ILE A 309 -25.15 7.41 -15.67
C ILE A 309 -25.95 6.43 -16.50
N ASN A 310 -27.11 6.87 -16.99
CA ASN A 310 -28.02 6.06 -17.78
C ASN A 310 -28.19 6.71 -19.15
N PHE A 311 -28.05 5.93 -20.20
CA PHE A 311 -28.28 6.33 -21.58
C PHE A 311 -28.71 5.14 -22.43
N THR A 312 -29.21 5.41 -23.65
CA THR A 312 -29.61 4.36 -24.58
C THR A 312 -28.68 4.38 -25.79
N ALA A 313 -28.28 3.21 -26.25
CA ALA A 313 -27.67 3.00 -27.55
C ALA A 313 -28.72 2.32 -28.45
N SER A 314 -29.10 3.00 -29.56
CA SER A 314 -30.04 2.47 -30.57
C SER A 314 -29.27 1.83 -31.70
N LEU A 315 -29.48 0.55 -31.93
CA LEU A 315 -28.90 -0.24 -32.99
C LEU A 315 -29.82 -0.19 -34.24
N SER A 316 -29.27 0.22 -35.37
CA SER A 316 -30.00 0.11 -36.64
C SER A 316 -30.23 -1.37 -37.05
N PRO A 317 -31.34 -1.71 -37.75
CA PRO A 317 -31.52 -3.04 -38.30
C PRO A 317 -30.45 -3.49 -39.32
N GLN A 318 -29.56 -2.57 -39.73
CA GLN A 318 -28.46 -2.85 -40.67
C GLN A 318 -27.15 -3.25 -39.99
N VAL A 319 -27.06 -3.16 -38.67
CA VAL A 319 -25.89 -3.68 -37.91
C VAL A 319 -25.76 -5.18 -38.17
N GLN A 320 -24.53 -5.64 -38.34
CA GLN A 320 -24.30 -7.06 -38.64
C GLN A 320 -24.16 -7.89 -37.36
N ASN A 321 -24.75 -9.08 -37.36
CA ASN A 321 -24.50 -10.05 -36.29
C ASN A 321 -23.01 -10.43 -36.23
N GLY A 322 -22.43 -10.48 -35.04
CA GLY A 322 -21.02 -10.75 -34.80
C GLY A 322 -20.15 -9.49 -34.79
N GLU A 323 -20.70 -8.32 -35.05
CA GLU A 323 -19.95 -7.06 -34.90
C GLU A 323 -19.65 -6.76 -33.44
N MET A 324 -18.48 -6.16 -33.22
CA MET A 324 -18.02 -5.66 -31.93
C MET A 324 -17.84 -4.13 -32.04
N ILE A 325 -18.72 -3.39 -31.39
CA ILE A 325 -18.78 -1.93 -31.53
C ILE A 325 -18.26 -1.27 -30.25
N PRO A 326 -17.09 -0.59 -30.28
CA PRO A 326 -16.57 0.09 -29.13
C PRO A 326 -17.34 1.39 -28.84
N LEU A 327 -17.81 1.53 -27.63
CA LEU A 327 -18.39 2.75 -27.06
C LEU A 327 -17.38 3.35 -26.09
N GLY A 328 -16.78 4.47 -26.45
CA GLY A 328 -15.82 5.20 -25.64
C GLY A 328 -16.51 6.11 -24.63
N LEU A 329 -16.05 6.08 -23.40
CA LEU A 329 -16.44 6.99 -22.31
C LEU A 329 -15.20 7.75 -21.85
N SER A 330 -15.31 9.08 -21.73
CA SER A 330 -14.22 9.94 -21.28
C SER A 330 -14.73 10.93 -20.25
N ILE A 331 -14.14 10.95 -19.07
CA ILE A 331 -14.40 11.95 -18.02
C ILE A 331 -13.26 12.95 -17.98
N SER A 332 -13.64 14.25 -17.91
CA SER A 332 -12.73 15.34 -17.59
C SER A 332 -13.33 16.13 -16.43
N ALA A 333 -12.65 16.11 -15.26
CA ALA A 333 -13.06 16.79 -14.03
C ALA A 333 -11.80 17.34 -13.31
N GLY A 334 -11.57 18.65 -13.41
CA GLY A 334 -10.33 19.26 -12.95
C GLY A 334 -9.10 18.64 -13.63
N ALA A 335 -8.19 18.12 -12.83
CA ALA A 335 -7.00 17.39 -13.34
C ALA A 335 -7.28 15.91 -13.66
N GLN A 336 -8.45 15.39 -13.30
CA GLN A 336 -8.82 14.00 -13.55
C GLN A 336 -9.29 13.82 -14.99
N ASN A 337 -8.59 12.97 -15.76
CA ASN A 337 -8.95 12.59 -17.12
C ASN A 337 -8.89 11.07 -17.21
N ILE A 338 -10.05 10.42 -17.25
CA ILE A 338 -10.14 8.95 -17.32
C ILE A 338 -10.94 8.51 -18.51
N ASN A 339 -10.56 7.38 -19.10
CA ASN A 339 -11.23 6.80 -20.26
C ASN A 339 -11.65 5.36 -19.95
N HIS A 340 -12.76 4.96 -20.49
CA HIS A 340 -13.27 3.60 -20.44
C HIS A 340 -13.85 3.21 -21.80
N CYS A 341 -13.94 1.92 -22.08
CA CYS A 341 -14.52 1.41 -23.30
C CYS A 341 -15.49 0.28 -22.97
N ILE A 342 -16.73 0.44 -23.38
CA ILE A 342 -17.73 -0.63 -23.36
C ILE A 342 -17.74 -1.25 -24.74
N LEU A 343 -17.64 -2.57 -24.83
CA LEU A 343 -17.72 -3.29 -26.10
C LEU A 343 -19.13 -3.85 -26.24
N LEU A 344 -19.90 -3.32 -27.20
CA LEU A 344 -21.19 -3.85 -27.59
C LEU A 344 -20.96 -5.00 -28.56
N THR A 345 -21.32 -6.21 -28.17
CA THR A 345 -21.22 -7.41 -29.02
C THR A 345 -22.60 -7.74 -29.57
N ILE A 346 -22.76 -7.66 -30.87
CA ILE A 346 -24.07 -7.76 -31.56
C ILE A 346 -24.32 -9.20 -31.99
N GLY A 347 -25.50 -9.71 -31.63
CA GLY A 347 -25.94 -11.06 -31.94
C GLY A 347 -25.20 -12.13 -31.13
N VAL A 348 -25.46 -13.35 -31.47
CA VAL A 348 -24.90 -14.53 -30.80
C VAL A 348 -23.43 -14.72 -31.21
N THR A 349 -22.50 -14.55 -30.30
CA THR A 349 -21.06 -14.83 -30.53
C THR A 349 -20.66 -16.25 -30.13
N GLY A 350 -21.54 -16.96 -29.43
CA GLY A 350 -21.36 -18.34 -29.02
C GLY A 350 -22.70 -19.00 -28.74
N GLU A 351 -22.73 -20.31 -28.72
CA GLU A 351 -23.92 -21.09 -28.47
C GLU A 351 -23.80 -21.76 -27.09
N GLY A 352 -24.77 -21.46 -26.19
CA GLY A 352 -24.87 -22.08 -24.86
C GLY A 352 -25.68 -23.37 -24.85
N PHE A 353 -26.36 -23.67 -25.98
CA PHE A 353 -27.26 -24.82 -26.14
C PHE A 353 -28.53 -24.77 -25.26
N GLU A 354 -28.90 -23.55 -24.78
CA GLU A 354 -30.07 -23.35 -23.91
C GLU A 354 -31.39 -23.51 -24.68
N SER A 355 -31.37 -23.29 -25.99
CA SER A 355 -32.51 -23.52 -26.89
C SER A 355 -32.86 -25.01 -27.02
N GLY A 356 -31.93 -25.91 -26.71
CA GLY A 356 -32.08 -27.36 -26.91
C GLY A 356 -31.97 -27.82 -28.37
N ASP A 357 -31.56 -26.90 -29.25
CA ASP A 357 -31.33 -27.19 -30.66
C ASP A 357 -30.16 -26.35 -31.23
N PHE A 358 -29.90 -26.37 -32.52
CA PHE A 358 -28.83 -25.62 -33.23
C PHE A 358 -29.36 -24.36 -33.91
N SER A 359 -30.55 -23.85 -33.58
CA SER A 359 -31.21 -22.77 -34.28
C SER A 359 -30.65 -21.40 -33.95
N THR A 360 -30.10 -21.20 -32.75
CA THR A 360 -29.63 -19.91 -32.26
C THR A 360 -28.33 -19.47 -32.91
N TYR A 361 -27.47 -20.40 -33.34
CA TYR A 361 -26.22 -20.11 -34.03
C TYR A 361 -26.13 -20.89 -35.37
N PRO A 362 -25.65 -20.29 -36.49
CA PRO A 362 -25.62 -20.94 -37.78
C PRO A 362 -24.53 -22.01 -37.87
N TRP A 363 -24.72 -23.11 -37.19
CA TRP A 363 -23.79 -24.24 -37.20
C TRP A 363 -23.76 -24.92 -38.59
N THR A 364 -22.56 -25.17 -39.10
CA THR A 364 -22.36 -25.99 -40.27
C THR A 364 -21.81 -27.33 -39.85
N ASN A 365 -22.62 -28.39 -39.99
CA ASN A 365 -22.20 -29.74 -39.72
C ASN A 365 -21.66 -30.41 -40.98
N THR A 366 -20.33 -30.54 -41.05
CA THR A 366 -19.62 -31.21 -42.17
C THR A 366 -19.25 -32.66 -41.85
N SER A 367 -19.69 -33.18 -40.68
CA SER A 367 -19.41 -34.55 -40.23
C SER A 367 -20.27 -35.56 -40.97
N THR A 368 -19.72 -36.75 -41.23
CA THR A 368 -20.48 -37.92 -41.76
C THR A 368 -21.45 -38.48 -40.76
N VAL A 369 -21.33 -38.15 -39.50
CA VAL A 369 -22.27 -38.47 -38.41
C VAL A 369 -22.86 -37.17 -37.89
N PRO A 370 -24.14 -36.86 -38.09
CA PRO A 370 -24.77 -35.65 -37.58
C PRO A 370 -24.68 -35.54 -36.07
N TRP A 371 -24.38 -34.35 -35.57
CA TRP A 371 -24.48 -34.08 -34.15
C TRP A 371 -25.96 -34.00 -33.73
N THR A 372 -26.24 -34.47 -32.55
CA THR A 372 -27.55 -34.32 -31.93
C THR A 372 -27.37 -33.82 -30.50
N ILE A 373 -28.21 -32.86 -30.12
CA ILE A 373 -28.30 -32.44 -28.72
C ILE A 373 -29.15 -33.46 -27.99
N GLN A 374 -28.66 -33.97 -26.87
CA GLN A 374 -29.43 -34.86 -25.97
C GLN A 374 -29.82 -34.01 -24.77
N SER A 375 -31.13 -33.91 -24.54
CA SER A 375 -31.73 -33.30 -23.36
C SER A 375 -31.63 -34.21 -22.13
#